data_e05e96b16612d8c221aea7c8f2b1ace3
#
_entry.id   e05e96b16612d8c221aea7c8f2b1ace3
#
_cell.length_a   1.000
_cell.length_b   1.000
_cell.length_c   1.000
_cell.angle_alpha   90.00
_cell.angle_beta   90.00
_cell.angle_gamma   90.00
#
_symmetry.space_group_name_H-M   'P 1'
#
loop_
_entity.id
_entity.type
_entity.pdbx_description
1 polymer ?
#
loop_
_entity_poly.entity_id
_entity_poly.type
_entity_poly.pdbx_seq_one_letter_code
_entity_poly.pdbx_strand_id
1 'polypeptide(L)'
;MNQSKPCSFTRRKFLETTGAGMAGLMAGAPLAAAAAPNPANLKLLTSTDGVDFPAKQGEQMKFSFSWPEPSLDFGGMLFAFELISYENTYAIDPALVSVTGSGDTRKLVARGFTWAGGQEKIGGYLEANLKRMPNDALEWSLAVKFGKPVKALKTIVRNLPRGRLSKAADHWHSPGDAERVYEYPDLMNGMATPLMALEAKDGRVWAISALQTEVRPARFFFWPGPDGYKVELISEMAAWDRRGDVQTPTWRIASAADFDTAVQPHFAHLEQAYRLPAFQSRPDAPHWMKHTGLVLSLHGQHWTGRILNDYARQLEILRWASTRMDPRNVMVFLAGWDARYYWDYPRFDVDPRMGGEKAFKRLISEGQKLGYRFLLMFGSNIANPAAPGFAKVANAQVRNAYGEFVPGNYVDWDGDRKGDSSMVLMNLAVASWRDHLRGRIAAMIDRYRVDAYFLDICGFWENNPDGDMFAGTRKLVQSLATRYPGIPAVAEMQYDAQMGIIPMSHAPRYPLYPKGNYDHVASFSHLSHPAPGRGSTGVHEAGFRKYTPVTLTQREIPTISFVDDTFDKWRDLVEADIEVASQRFTQRGGLT
;
A
#
# COMPACT_ATOMS: atom_id res chain seq x y z
N MET A 1 3.73 41.27 0.32
CA MET A 1 2.87 41.49 -0.84
C MET A 1 3.69 41.20 -2.08
N ASN A 2 3.59 40.03 -2.60
CA ASN A 2 3.92 39.66 -3.98
C ASN A 2 3.25 38.31 -4.25
N GLN A 3 2.11 38.36 -4.92
CA GLN A 3 1.35 37.21 -5.34
C GLN A 3 2.04 36.62 -6.58
N SER A 4 2.67 35.47 -6.47
CA SER A 4 3.08 34.66 -7.60
C SER A 4 1.87 33.91 -8.15
N LYS A 5 1.44 34.25 -9.35
CA LYS A 5 0.40 33.53 -10.10
C LYS A 5 0.85 32.09 -10.39
N PRO A 6 -0.02 31.09 -10.32
CA PRO A 6 0.30 29.75 -10.75
C PRO A 6 0.48 29.71 -12.26
N CYS A 7 1.61 29.16 -12.70
CA CYS A 7 1.92 28.95 -14.11
C CYS A 7 1.12 27.73 -14.60
N SER A 8 0.01 27.94 -15.30
CA SER A 8 -0.70 26.88 -16.00
C SER A 8 0.04 26.58 -17.32
N PHE A 9 0.84 25.52 -17.33
CA PHE A 9 1.36 24.97 -18.58
C PHE A 9 0.25 24.18 -19.28
N THR A 10 -0.33 24.75 -20.32
CA THR A 10 -1.20 24.02 -21.23
C THR A 10 -0.37 23.38 -22.33
N ARG A 11 -0.66 22.11 -22.65
CA ARG A 11 -0.04 21.30 -23.73
C ARG A 11 0.06 22.02 -25.11
N ARG A 12 -0.69 23.09 -25.31
CA ARG A 12 -0.71 23.88 -26.54
C ARG A 12 0.60 24.66 -26.80
N LYS A 13 1.36 25.02 -25.76
CA LYS A 13 2.65 25.72 -25.92
C LYS A 13 3.81 24.81 -26.26
N PHE A 14 3.69 23.50 -26.04
CA PHE A 14 4.75 22.55 -26.37
C PHE A 14 4.85 22.25 -27.88
N LEU A 15 3.74 22.38 -28.62
CA LEU A 15 3.72 22.12 -30.07
C LEU A 15 4.18 23.31 -30.93
N GLU A 16 4.29 24.50 -30.36
CA GLU A 16 4.69 25.71 -31.13
C GLU A 16 6.21 26.00 -31.11
N THR A 17 7.00 25.26 -30.32
CA THR A 17 8.44 25.58 -30.13
C THR A 17 9.42 24.59 -30.78
N THR A 18 8.95 23.56 -31.47
CA THR A 18 9.85 22.57 -32.11
C THR A 18 9.86 22.56 -33.64
N GLY A 19 9.51 23.68 -34.25
CA GLY A 19 9.55 23.82 -35.71
C GLY A 19 10.61 24.81 -36.15
N ALA A 20 11.90 24.50 -36.08
CA ALA A 20 12.94 25.07 -36.99
C ALA A 20 14.29 24.39 -36.76
N GLY A 21 14.78 23.71 -37.79
CA GLY A 21 16.22 23.63 -38.12
C GLY A 21 16.93 22.32 -37.83
N MET A 22 17.08 21.45 -38.80
CA MET A 22 18.32 21.21 -39.54
C MET A 22 18.15 20.05 -40.52
N ALA A 23 18.15 20.38 -41.80
CA ALA A 23 18.38 19.43 -42.88
C ALA A 23 19.89 19.21 -43.03
N GLY A 24 20.34 17.98 -42.83
CA GLY A 24 21.69 17.53 -43.10
C GLY A 24 21.64 16.19 -43.81
N LEU A 25 21.86 16.23 -45.15
CA LEU A 25 21.98 15.04 -46.00
C LEU A 25 23.14 14.16 -45.55
N MET A 26 22.86 12.89 -45.33
CA MET A 26 23.79 11.78 -45.58
C MET A 26 23.03 10.69 -46.30
N ALA A 27 23.30 10.54 -47.57
CA ALA A 27 22.86 9.43 -48.39
C ALA A 27 23.66 8.17 -48.02
N GLY A 28 23.04 7.23 -47.31
CA GLY A 28 23.51 5.88 -47.15
C GLY A 28 22.50 4.94 -47.81
N ALA A 29 22.92 4.17 -48.80
CA ALA A 29 22.09 3.20 -49.50
C ALA A 29 21.44 2.21 -48.53
N PRO A 30 20.15 1.80 -48.69
CA PRO A 30 19.53 0.80 -47.86
C PRO A 30 20.10 -0.58 -48.24
N LEU A 31 20.89 -1.18 -47.35
CA LEU A 31 21.03 -2.61 -47.31
C LEU A 31 19.63 -3.20 -47.00
N ALA A 32 19.00 -3.73 -48.03
CA ALA A 32 17.79 -4.56 -47.84
C ALA A 32 18.18 -5.79 -47.01
N ALA A 33 18.05 -5.65 -45.70
CA ALA A 33 18.07 -6.83 -44.83
C ALA A 33 16.83 -7.64 -45.19
N ALA A 34 17.06 -8.83 -45.78
CA ALA A 34 16.00 -9.82 -45.97
C ALA A 34 15.27 -9.99 -44.62
N ALA A 35 13.97 -9.71 -44.63
CA ALA A 35 13.11 -9.90 -43.44
C ALA A 35 13.28 -11.34 -42.99
N ALA A 36 13.81 -11.52 -41.79
CA ALA A 36 13.87 -12.85 -41.16
C ALA A 36 12.42 -13.39 -41.10
N PRO A 37 12.20 -14.67 -41.42
CA PRO A 37 10.87 -15.23 -41.38
C PRO A 37 10.27 -15.03 -39.98
N ASN A 38 9.05 -14.46 -39.95
CA ASN A 38 8.33 -14.21 -38.71
C ASN A 38 8.21 -15.52 -37.92
N PRO A 39 8.72 -15.62 -36.67
CA PRO A 39 8.65 -16.87 -35.93
C PRO A 39 7.20 -17.34 -35.84
N ALA A 40 6.95 -18.62 -36.01
CA ALA A 40 5.60 -19.21 -36.13
C ALA A 40 4.63 -18.86 -34.97
N ASN A 41 5.15 -18.39 -33.83
CA ASN A 41 4.37 -18.02 -32.63
C ASN A 41 4.29 -16.50 -32.41
N LEU A 42 4.77 -15.67 -33.32
CA LEU A 42 4.67 -14.23 -33.21
C LEU A 42 3.55 -13.71 -34.13
N LYS A 43 2.52 -13.11 -33.50
CA LYS A 43 1.43 -12.45 -34.20
C LYS A 43 1.67 -10.94 -34.18
N LEU A 44 1.54 -10.31 -35.34
CA LEU A 44 1.55 -8.85 -35.40
C LEU A 44 0.11 -8.36 -35.31
N LEU A 45 -0.25 -7.84 -34.14
CA LEU A 45 -1.55 -7.22 -33.91
C LEU A 45 -1.48 -5.73 -34.21
N THR A 46 -2.64 -5.12 -34.40
CA THR A 46 -2.80 -3.68 -34.36
C THR A 46 -3.29 -3.30 -32.98
N SER A 47 -2.45 -2.65 -32.21
CA SER A 47 -2.88 -2.07 -30.94
C SER A 47 -3.62 -0.78 -31.23
N THR A 48 -4.74 -0.58 -30.59
CA THR A 48 -5.51 0.65 -30.64
C THR A 48 -5.77 1.10 -29.22
N ASP A 49 -5.14 2.19 -28.81
CA ASP A 49 -5.50 2.87 -27.57
C ASP A 49 -6.42 4.04 -27.90
N GLY A 50 -7.63 4.00 -27.34
CA GLY A 50 -8.54 5.12 -27.37
C GLY A 50 -8.48 5.87 -26.04
N VAL A 51 -8.34 7.18 -26.10
CA VAL A 51 -8.50 8.03 -24.92
C VAL A 51 -9.80 8.78 -25.08
N ASP A 52 -10.76 8.49 -24.20
CA ASP A 52 -12.00 9.25 -24.11
C ASP A 52 -11.74 10.45 -23.20
N PHE A 53 -11.79 11.66 -23.75
CA PHE A 53 -11.80 12.88 -22.97
C PHE A 53 -13.25 13.30 -22.71
N PRO A 54 -13.69 13.40 -21.45
CA PRO A 54 -14.98 14.01 -21.17
C PRO A 54 -14.93 15.49 -21.60
N ALA A 55 -15.61 15.80 -22.68
CA ALA A 55 -15.80 17.19 -23.09
C ALA A 55 -16.85 17.86 -22.20
N LYS A 56 -16.71 19.16 -21.97
CA LYS A 56 -17.78 19.94 -21.37
C LYS A 56 -19.02 19.84 -22.26
N GLN A 57 -20.16 19.50 -21.67
CA GLN A 57 -21.48 19.43 -22.33
C GLN A 57 -21.75 18.19 -23.21
N GLY A 58 -21.23 17.00 -22.86
CA GLY A 58 -21.67 15.76 -23.49
C GLY A 58 -21.02 15.43 -24.85
N GLU A 59 -20.10 16.23 -25.34
CA GLU A 59 -19.25 15.86 -26.46
C GLU A 59 -18.09 14.99 -25.97
N GLN A 60 -17.89 13.85 -26.60
CA GLN A 60 -16.73 13.00 -26.36
C GLN A 60 -15.73 13.16 -27.48
N MET A 61 -14.50 13.57 -27.15
CA MET A 61 -13.39 13.50 -28.09
C MET A 61 -12.69 12.16 -27.95
N LYS A 62 -12.69 11.37 -29.01
CA LYS A 62 -11.93 10.13 -29.11
C LYS A 62 -10.66 10.36 -29.91
N PHE A 63 -9.53 10.08 -29.29
CA PHE A 63 -8.29 9.90 -30.02
C PHE A 63 -7.96 8.41 -30.04
N SER A 64 -7.78 7.85 -31.23
CA SER A 64 -7.25 6.51 -31.38
C SER A 64 -5.92 6.55 -32.10
N PHE A 65 -4.91 5.93 -31.51
CA PHE A 65 -3.64 5.67 -32.17
C PHE A 65 -3.57 4.17 -32.47
N SER A 66 -3.10 3.85 -33.67
CA SER A 66 -2.86 2.46 -34.07
C SER A 66 -1.39 2.26 -34.33
N TRP A 67 -0.80 1.24 -33.74
CA TRP A 67 0.58 0.83 -34.01
C TRP A 67 0.70 -0.69 -34.05
N PRO A 68 1.72 -1.22 -34.77
CA PRO A 68 1.98 -2.64 -34.78
C PRO A 68 2.44 -3.12 -33.40
N GLU A 69 1.78 -4.15 -32.86
CA GLU A 69 2.10 -4.76 -31.58
C GLU A 69 2.52 -6.22 -31.81
N PRO A 70 3.81 -6.54 -31.72
CA PRO A 70 4.26 -7.92 -31.77
C PRO A 70 3.81 -8.65 -30.49
N SER A 71 2.95 -9.66 -30.65
CA SER A 71 2.37 -10.44 -29.59
C SER A 71 2.79 -11.90 -29.69
N LEU A 72 3.40 -12.42 -28.64
CA LEU A 72 3.83 -13.82 -28.54
C LEU A 72 2.65 -14.69 -28.08
N ASP A 73 2.30 -15.71 -28.88
CA ASP A 73 1.33 -16.73 -28.49
C ASP A 73 2.00 -17.79 -27.61
N PHE A 74 1.56 -17.86 -26.36
CA PHE A 74 2.09 -18.83 -25.41
C PHE A 74 1.02 -19.23 -24.39
N GLY A 75 0.78 -20.53 -24.27
CA GLY A 75 -0.17 -21.06 -23.29
C GLY A 75 -1.63 -20.64 -23.53
N GLY A 76 -2.01 -20.32 -24.76
CA GLY A 76 -3.36 -19.85 -25.11
C GLY A 76 -3.58 -18.35 -24.85
N MET A 77 -2.55 -17.65 -24.40
CA MET A 77 -2.57 -16.20 -24.17
C MET A 77 -1.64 -15.48 -25.14
N LEU A 78 -1.90 -14.20 -25.39
CA LEU A 78 -1.04 -13.34 -26.20
C LEU A 78 -0.33 -12.36 -25.30
N PHE A 79 1.01 -12.36 -25.39
CA PHE A 79 1.91 -11.52 -24.59
C PHE A 79 2.57 -10.46 -25.45
N ALA A 80 2.42 -9.20 -25.09
CA ALA A 80 3.20 -8.09 -25.66
C ALA A 80 3.92 -7.32 -24.55
N PHE A 81 4.97 -6.58 -24.91
CA PHE A 81 5.87 -5.95 -23.96
C PHE A 81 6.16 -4.52 -24.35
N GLU A 82 6.14 -3.63 -23.36
CA GLU A 82 6.48 -2.22 -23.51
C GLU A 82 7.44 -1.78 -22.39
N LEU A 83 8.24 -0.77 -22.74
CA LEU A 83 9.14 -0.08 -21.83
C LEU A 83 8.62 1.33 -21.59
N ILE A 84 8.62 1.79 -20.34
CA ILE A 84 8.26 3.14 -19.94
C ILE A 84 9.50 3.81 -19.34
N SER A 85 9.99 4.89 -19.97
CA SER A 85 10.99 5.76 -19.39
C SER A 85 10.33 6.91 -18.63
N TYR A 86 11.13 7.80 -18.05
CA TYR A 86 10.60 9.04 -17.45
C TYR A 86 10.11 10.06 -18.49
N GLU A 87 10.35 9.80 -19.77
CA GLU A 87 10.00 10.70 -20.88
C GLU A 87 8.90 10.15 -21.77
N ASN A 88 8.89 8.81 -22.01
CA ASN A 88 8.03 8.23 -23.04
C ASN A 88 7.76 6.73 -22.80
N THR A 89 6.78 6.20 -23.54
CA THR A 89 6.49 4.76 -23.66
C THR A 89 6.98 4.25 -25.00
N TYR A 90 7.60 3.08 -24.99
CA TYR A 90 8.22 2.45 -26.16
C TYR A 90 7.68 1.03 -26.33
N ALA A 91 7.20 0.72 -27.53
CA ALA A 91 6.90 -0.66 -27.96
C ALA A 91 8.16 -1.33 -28.52
N ILE A 92 8.21 -2.65 -28.55
CA ILE A 92 9.32 -3.36 -29.22
C ILE A 92 9.21 -3.20 -30.74
N ASP A 93 10.36 -3.04 -31.44
CA ASP A 93 10.38 -2.98 -32.91
C ASP A 93 10.14 -4.38 -33.50
N PRO A 94 9.01 -4.64 -34.20
CA PRO A 94 8.68 -5.95 -34.73
C PRO A 94 9.71 -6.48 -35.74
N ALA A 95 10.46 -5.60 -36.40
CA ALA A 95 11.50 -5.99 -37.35
C ALA A 95 12.76 -6.53 -36.66
N LEU A 96 12.93 -6.30 -35.36
CA LEU A 96 14.13 -6.67 -34.58
C LEU A 96 13.82 -7.68 -33.47
N VAL A 97 12.74 -8.46 -33.63
CA VAL A 97 12.30 -9.50 -32.67
C VAL A 97 12.74 -10.87 -33.13
N SER A 98 13.21 -11.66 -32.19
CA SER A 98 13.43 -13.09 -32.37
C SER A 98 12.77 -13.87 -31.24
N VAL A 99 12.24 -15.05 -31.56
CA VAL A 99 11.64 -15.98 -30.58
C VAL A 99 12.34 -17.31 -30.69
N THR A 100 12.75 -17.87 -29.57
CA THR A 100 13.36 -19.19 -29.44
C THR A 100 12.67 -20.00 -28.35
N GLY A 101 13.04 -21.27 -28.22
CA GLY A 101 12.44 -22.20 -27.25
C GLY A 101 11.33 -23.05 -27.87
N SER A 102 10.99 -24.13 -27.18
CA SER A 102 9.99 -25.10 -27.60
C SER A 102 9.26 -25.68 -26.38
N GLY A 103 8.16 -26.37 -26.60
CA GLY A 103 7.36 -26.96 -25.50
C GLY A 103 6.95 -25.90 -24.48
N ASP A 104 7.37 -26.09 -23.24
CA ASP A 104 6.98 -25.28 -22.08
C ASP A 104 7.82 -24.03 -21.87
N THR A 105 8.67 -23.66 -22.80
CA THR A 105 9.49 -22.45 -22.67
C THR A 105 9.48 -21.62 -23.94
N ARG A 106 9.49 -20.30 -23.78
CA ARG A 106 9.71 -19.33 -24.86
C ARG A 106 10.62 -18.23 -24.36
N LYS A 107 11.49 -17.80 -25.24
CA LYS A 107 12.34 -16.63 -25.05
C LYS A 107 12.15 -15.69 -26.22
N LEU A 108 11.64 -14.51 -25.95
CA LEU A 108 11.56 -13.41 -26.92
C LEU A 108 12.70 -12.43 -26.65
N VAL A 109 13.42 -12.07 -27.72
CA VAL A 109 14.46 -11.04 -27.69
C VAL A 109 14.13 -9.97 -28.69
N ALA A 110 14.01 -8.72 -28.24
CA ALA A 110 13.94 -7.52 -29.06
C ALA A 110 15.23 -6.72 -28.97
N ARG A 111 15.75 -6.25 -30.13
CA ARG A 111 17.01 -5.49 -30.21
C ARG A 111 16.78 -4.02 -30.58
N GLY A 112 15.57 -3.52 -30.40
CA GLY A 112 15.18 -2.14 -30.64
C GLY A 112 13.74 -1.90 -30.26
N PHE A 113 13.42 -0.62 -30.17
CA PHE A 113 12.10 -0.15 -29.77
C PHE A 113 11.57 0.87 -30.78
N THR A 114 10.25 1.05 -30.78
CA THR A 114 9.56 2.08 -31.54
C THR A 114 8.75 2.98 -30.63
N TRP A 115 8.48 4.21 -31.04
CA TRP A 115 7.60 5.15 -30.38
C TRP A 115 6.87 6.03 -31.41
N ALA A 116 6.05 6.97 -30.97
CA ALA A 116 5.22 7.80 -31.85
C ALA A 116 4.38 6.98 -32.86
N GLY A 117 3.71 5.90 -32.38
CA GLY A 117 2.92 5.03 -33.26
C GLY A 117 3.75 4.18 -34.24
N GLY A 118 5.01 3.92 -33.93
CA GLY A 118 5.94 3.17 -34.80
C GLY A 118 6.70 4.02 -35.82
N GLN A 119 6.53 5.34 -35.82
CA GLN A 119 7.19 6.25 -36.74
C GLN A 119 8.67 6.47 -36.40
N GLU A 120 9.01 6.40 -35.12
CA GLU A 120 10.35 6.61 -34.60
C GLU A 120 10.95 5.33 -34.05
N LYS A 121 12.27 5.20 -34.12
CA LYS A 121 13.01 4.03 -33.63
C LYS A 121 14.13 4.44 -32.70
N ILE A 122 14.41 3.57 -31.70
CA ILE A 122 15.52 3.75 -30.77
C ILE A 122 16.15 2.40 -30.45
N GLY A 123 17.46 2.37 -30.29
CA GLY A 123 18.20 1.15 -29.90
C GLY A 123 17.93 0.75 -28.47
N GLY A 124 18.05 -0.53 -28.21
CA GLY A 124 17.92 -1.11 -26.87
C GLY A 124 17.76 -2.63 -26.95
N TYR A 125 17.67 -3.24 -25.79
CA TYR A 125 17.53 -4.70 -25.66
C TYR A 125 16.44 -5.03 -24.66
N LEU A 126 15.53 -5.94 -25.03
CA LEU A 126 14.55 -6.54 -24.13
C LEU A 126 14.60 -8.06 -24.32
N GLU A 127 14.63 -8.77 -23.21
CA GLU A 127 14.49 -10.21 -23.13
C GLU A 127 13.29 -10.56 -22.26
N ALA A 128 12.35 -11.33 -22.81
CA ALA A 128 11.24 -11.91 -22.08
C ALA A 128 11.40 -13.42 -22.04
N ASN A 129 11.50 -13.98 -20.83
CA ASN A 129 11.57 -15.42 -20.61
C ASN A 129 10.22 -15.89 -20.07
N LEU A 130 9.54 -16.77 -20.81
CA LEU A 130 8.23 -17.33 -20.46
C LEU A 130 8.36 -18.83 -20.25
N LYS A 131 7.66 -19.34 -19.23
CA LYS A 131 7.65 -20.75 -18.85
C LYS A 131 6.23 -21.19 -18.48
N ARG A 132 5.83 -22.36 -18.99
CA ARG A 132 4.67 -23.08 -18.50
C ARG A 132 5.13 -24.03 -17.40
N MET A 133 4.48 -23.98 -16.25
CA MET A 133 4.72 -24.81 -15.10
C MET A 133 3.91 -26.13 -15.20
N PRO A 134 4.27 -27.19 -14.45
CA PRO A 134 3.56 -28.49 -14.52
C PRO A 134 2.06 -28.42 -14.20
N ASN A 135 1.60 -27.38 -13.51
CA ASN A 135 0.19 -27.12 -13.20
C ASN A 135 -0.47 -26.12 -14.15
N ASP A 136 0.05 -26.02 -15.39
CA ASP A 136 -0.38 -25.09 -16.44
C ASP A 136 -0.28 -23.59 -16.09
N ALA A 137 0.30 -23.24 -14.94
CA ALA A 137 0.57 -21.83 -14.65
C ALA A 137 1.62 -21.29 -15.63
N LEU A 138 1.46 -20.03 -16.01
CA LEU A 138 2.42 -19.32 -16.85
C LEU A 138 3.23 -18.36 -15.98
N GLU A 139 4.54 -18.44 -16.08
CA GLU A 139 5.47 -17.54 -15.41
C GLU A 139 6.34 -16.83 -16.43
N TRP A 140 6.65 -15.55 -16.18
CA TRP A 140 7.57 -14.79 -17.03
C TRP A 140 8.27 -13.68 -16.27
N SER A 141 9.40 -13.25 -16.83
CA SER A 141 10.14 -12.07 -16.40
C SER A 141 10.71 -11.32 -17.59
N LEU A 142 10.95 -10.04 -17.42
CA LEU A 142 11.57 -9.17 -18.41
C LEU A 142 12.92 -8.67 -17.91
N ALA A 143 13.93 -8.69 -18.78
CA ALA A 143 15.20 -8.02 -18.57
C ALA A 143 15.42 -7.01 -19.71
N VAL A 144 15.83 -5.79 -19.37
CA VAL A 144 15.96 -4.70 -20.32
C VAL A 144 17.30 -4.00 -20.15
N LYS A 145 17.93 -3.63 -21.30
CA LYS A 145 19.04 -2.68 -21.35
C LYS A 145 18.65 -1.54 -22.28
N PHE A 146 18.57 -0.34 -21.75
CA PHE A 146 18.11 0.85 -22.46
C PHE A 146 19.02 2.04 -22.17
N GLY A 147 19.19 2.91 -23.14
CA GLY A 147 20.11 4.06 -23.05
C GLY A 147 19.64 5.18 -22.10
N LYS A 148 18.42 5.09 -21.57
CA LYS A 148 17.83 6.04 -20.62
C LYS A 148 17.33 5.31 -19.37
N PRO A 149 17.16 6.00 -18.24
CA PRO A 149 16.55 5.40 -17.06
C PRO A 149 15.16 4.85 -17.35
N VAL A 150 14.96 3.58 -17.02
CA VAL A 150 13.66 2.89 -17.13
C VAL A 150 12.84 3.18 -15.89
N LYS A 151 11.61 3.69 -16.08
CA LYS A 151 10.66 3.92 -15.01
C LYS A 151 9.84 2.66 -14.70
N ALA A 152 9.38 1.98 -15.75
CA ALA A 152 8.58 0.76 -15.59
C ALA A 152 8.69 -0.15 -16.81
N LEU A 153 8.37 -1.42 -16.60
CA LEU A 153 8.18 -2.41 -17.66
C LEU A 153 6.74 -2.90 -17.63
N LYS A 154 6.13 -3.00 -18.81
CA LYS A 154 4.75 -3.41 -18.98
C LYS A 154 4.67 -4.71 -19.76
N THR A 155 3.90 -5.66 -19.25
CA THR A 155 3.42 -6.82 -20.00
C THR A 155 1.95 -6.67 -20.30
N ILE A 156 1.55 -6.82 -21.54
CA ILE A 156 0.16 -6.83 -21.99
C ILE A 156 -0.22 -8.29 -22.21
N VAL A 157 -1.26 -8.75 -21.54
CA VAL A 157 -1.77 -10.13 -21.68
C VAL A 157 -3.21 -10.08 -22.18
N ARG A 158 -3.49 -10.82 -23.26
CA ARG A 158 -4.84 -10.96 -23.82
C ARG A 158 -5.36 -12.38 -23.67
N ASN A 159 -6.64 -12.56 -23.91
CA ASN A 159 -7.38 -13.82 -23.82
C ASN A 159 -7.61 -14.30 -22.36
N LEU A 160 -7.60 -13.38 -21.39
CA LEU A 160 -8.10 -13.69 -20.04
C LEU A 160 -9.63 -13.66 -20.05
N PRO A 161 -10.33 -14.60 -19.38
CA PRO A 161 -11.80 -14.64 -19.41
C PRO A 161 -12.39 -13.40 -18.72
N ARG A 162 -13.62 -13.03 -19.12
CA ARG A 162 -14.43 -12.05 -18.37
C ARG A 162 -14.93 -12.68 -17.07
N GLY A 163 -14.97 -11.88 -15.99
CA GLY A 163 -15.42 -12.40 -14.71
C GLY A 163 -15.45 -11.34 -13.62
N ARG A 164 -15.66 -11.78 -12.37
CA ARG A 164 -15.57 -10.95 -11.18
C ARG A 164 -14.12 -10.82 -10.72
N LEU A 165 -13.78 -9.68 -10.18
CA LEU A 165 -12.41 -9.39 -9.69
C LEU A 165 -12.42 -9.28 -8.16
N SER A 166 -11.30 -9.67 -7.53
CA SER A 166 -11.03 -9.47 -6.11
C SER A 166 -9.54 -9.14 -5.92
N LYS A 167 -9.24 -8.23 -4.99
CA LYS A 167 -7.87 -7.89 -4.57
C LYS A 167 -7.28 -8.93 -3.62
N ALA A 168 -7.64 -10.19 -3.80
CA ALA A 168 -7.18 -11.36 -3.07
C ALA A 168 -7.59 -11.44 -1.59
N ALA A 169 -8.27 -10.44 -1.07
CA ALA A 169 -8.63 -10.40 0.34
C ALA A 169 -9.95 -9.68 0.60
N ASP A 170 -10.50 -9.02 -0.39
CA ASP A 170 -11.77 -8.34 -0.29
C ASP A 170 -12.90 -9.12 -1.00
N HIS A 171 -14.03 -8.49 -1.10
CA HIS A 171 -15.19 -9.07 -1.77
C HIS A 171 -15.02 -9.11 -3.30
N TRP A 172 -15.74 -10.03 -3.91
CA TRP A 172 -15.86 -10.10 -5.36
C TRP A 172 -16.73 -8.97 -5.90
N HIS A 173 -16.28 -8.32 -6.98
CA HIS A 173 -17.02 -7.29 -7.66
C HIS A 173 -16.97 -7.47 -9.18
N SER A 174 -18.02 -7.02 -9.85
CA SER A 174 -18.11 -7.04 -11.31
C SER A 174 -17.73 -5.66 -11.85
N PRO A 175 -16.64 -5.52 -12.61
CA PRO A 175 -16.20 -4.22 -13.11
C PRO A 175 -17.09 -3.64 -14.21
N GLY A 176 -18.00 -4.43 -14.81
CA GLY A 176 -18.80 -4.01 -15.96
C GLY A 176 -17.95 -3.85 -17.22
N ASP A 177 -18.22 -2.80 -17.99
CA ASP A 177 -17.50 -2.47 -19.22
C ASP A 177 -16.51 -1.30 -19.05
N ALA A 178 -16.30 -0.83 -17.83
CA ALA A 178 -15.31 0.18 -17.53
C ALA A 178 -13.96 -0.48 -17.21
N GLU A 179 -12.87 0.17 -17.61
CA GLU A 179 -11.53 -0.20 -17.18
C GLU A 179 -11.38 -0.11 -15.67
N ARG A 180 -10.53 -0.97 -15.11
CA ARG A 180 -10.19 -0.99 -13.69
C ARG A 180 -8.71 -1.02 -13.49
N VAL A 181 -8.25 -0.17 -12.57
CA VAL A 181 -6.85 -0.07 -12.17
C VAL A 181 -6.73 -0.42 -10.69
N TYR A 182 -5.79 -1.31 -10.39
CA TYR A 182 -5.43 -1.68 -9.04
C TYR A 182 -3.93 -1.50 -8.86
N GLU A 183 -3.54 -0.94 -7.74
CA GLU A 183 -2.14 -0.60 -7.44
C GLU A 183 -1.69 -1.24 -6.14
N TYR A 184 -0.44 -1.72 -6.13
CA TYR A 184 0.27 -2.22 -4.96
C TYR A 184 1.57 -1.45 -4.79
N PRO A 185 2.00 -1.10 -3.58
CA PRO A 185 1.16 -1.02 -2.38
C PRO A 185 0.34 0.28 -2.39
N ASP A 186 -0.91 0.19 -2.03
CA ASP A 186 -1.77 1.37 -1.88
C ASP A 186 -2.60 1.27 -0.60
N LEU A 187 -2.46 2.28 0.22
CA LEU A 187 -3.01 2.39 1.55
C LEU A 187 -4.54 2.41 1.58
N MET A 188 -5.18 3.16 0.70
CA MET A 188 -6.59 3.52 0.85
C MET A 188 -7.55 2.68 0.01
N ASN A 189 -7.21 2.42 -1.24
CA ASN A 189 -8.10 1.78 -2.20
C ASN A 189 -7.45 0.64 -2.97
N GLY A 190 -6.14 0.47 -2.82
CA GLY A 190 -5.35 -0.45 -3.58
C GLY A 190 -5.18 -1.82 -2.93
N MET A 191 -4.00 -2.36 -3.10
CA MET A 191 -3.66 -3.72 -2.75
C MET A 191 -2.60 -3.76 -1.67
N ALA A 192 -2.80 -4.63 -0.69
CA ALA A 192 -1.79 -4.91 0.34
C ALA A 192 -0.78 -5.98 -0.09
N THR A 193 -1.03 -6.67 -1.18
CA THR A 193 -0.15 -7.63 -1.83
C THR A 193 -0.37 -7.60 -3.35
N PRO A 194 0.66 -7.81 -4.20
CA PRO A 194 0.51 -7.70 -5.65
C PRO A 194 -0.14 -8.97 -6.26
N LEU A 195 -1.40 -9.21 -5.91
CA LEU A 195 -2.19 -10.37 -6.31
C LEU A 195 -3.63 -9.96 -6.62
N MET A 196 -4.09 -10.24 -7.84
CA MET A 196 -5.48 -10.14 -8.26
C MET A 196 -6.06 -11.53 -8.51
N ALA A 197 -7.27 -11.76 -8.03
CA ALA A 197 -8.06 -12.92 -8.38
C ALA A 197 -9.16 -12.53 -9.38
N LEU A 198 -9.42 -13.42 -10.34
CA LEU A 198 -10.48 -13.30 -11.34
C LEU A 198 -11.31 -14.59 -11.32
N GLU A 199 -12.57 -14.50 -10.98
CA GLU A 199 -13.50 -15.62 -11.07
C GLU A 199 -14.25 -15.58 -12.41
N ALA A 200 -13.96 -16.54 -13.27
CA ALA A 200 -14.58 -16.65 -14.59
C ALA A 200 -16.02 -17.20 -14.51
N LYS A 201 -16.78 -17.06 -15.59
CA LYS A 201 -18.18 -17.54 -15.65
C LYS A 201 -18.31 -19.06 -15.49
N ASP A 202 -17.27 -19.82 -15.81
CA ASP A 202 -17.22 -21.29 -15.63
C ASP A 202 -16.88 -21.70 -14.19
N GLY A 203 -16.74 -20.75 -13.29
CA GLY A 203 -16.42 -20.97 -11.86
C GLY A 203 -14.94 -21.13 -11.56
N ARG A 204 -14.06 -21.21 -12.56
CA ARG A 204 -12.61 -21.24 -12.32
C ARG A 204 -12.12 -19.90 -11.82
N VAL A 205 -11.15 -19.96 -10.90
CA VAL A 205 -10.49 -18.78 -10.35
C VAL A 205 -9.08 -18.68 -10.95
N TRP A 206 -8.79 -17.52 -11.51
CA TRP A 206 -7.49 -17.13 -12.01
C TRP A 206 -6.80 -16.25 -10.98
N ALA A 207 -5.55 -16.56 -10.67
CA ALA A 207 -4.68 -15.71 -9.86
C ALA A 207 -3.63 -15.07 -10.76
N ILE A 208 -3.50 -13.75 -10.69
CA ILE A 208 -2.53 -12.94 -11.44
C ILE A 208 -1.67 -12.25 -10.40
N SER A 209 -0.38 -12.54 -10.35
CA SER A 209 0.48 -12.07 -9.28
C SER A 209 1.88 -11.67 -9.75
N ALA A 210 2.48 -10.71 -9.04
CA ALA A 210 3.91 -10.42 -9.13
C ALA A 210 4.62 -11.09 -7.93
N LEU A 211 5.54 -12.00 -8.19
CA LEU A 211 6.31 -12.71 -7.18
C LEU A 211 7.52 -11.86 -6.76
N GLN A 212 7.24 -10.78 -6.02
CA GLN A 212 8.24 -9.81 -5.60
C GLN A 212 9.06 -10.33 -4.41
N THR A 213 10.32 -9.92 -4.34
CA THR A 213 11.20 -10.09 -3.18
C THR A 213 11.56 -8.75 -2.52
N GLU A 214 11.12 -7.67 -3.12
CA GLU A 214 11.26 -6.29 -2.68
C GLU A 214 9.95 -5.54 -2.91
N VAL A 215 9.65 -4.58 -2.06
CA VAL A 215 8.45 -3.76 -2.24
C VAL A 215 8.65 -2.80 -3.41
N ARG A 216 7.86 -2.96 -4.46
CA ARG A 216 7.85 -2.10 -5.65
C ARG A 216 6.43 -1.98 -6.17
N PRO A 217 6.07 -0.86 -6.78
CA PRO A 217 4.73 -0.74 -7.35
C PRO A 217 4.49 -1.77 -8.44
N ALA A 218 3.36 -2.44 -8.29
CA ALA A 218 2.78 -3.29 -9.32
C ALA A 218 1.37 -2.77 -9.64
N ARG A 219 1.07 -2.56 -10.91
CA ARG A 219 -0.23 -2.10 -11.37
C ARG A 219 -0.87 -3.13 -12.25
N PHE A 220 -2.18 -3.26 -12.11
CA PHE A 220 -3.03 -4.20 -12.83
C PHE A 220 -4.15 -3.42 -13.50
N PHE A 221 -4.07 -3.26 -14.82
CA PHE A 221 -5.11 -2.61 -15.60
C PHE A 221 -5.95 -3.69 -16.29
N PHE A 222 -7.23 -3.73 -16.01
CA PHE A 222 -8.18 -4.63 -16.65
C PHE A 222 -9.01 -3.84 -17.65
N TRP A 223 -8.77 -4.10 -18.94
CA TRP A 223 -9.53 -3.54 -20.06
C TRP A 223 -10.55 -4.56 -20.55
N PRO A 224 -11.84 -4.34 -20.33
CA PRO A 224 -12.86 -5.26 -20.79
C PRO A 224 -13.01 -5.20 -22.31
N GLY A 225 -13.02 -6.37 -22.95
CA GLY A 225 -13.28 -6.55 -24.39
C GLY A 225 -14.42 -7.54 -24.61
N PRO A 226 -14.89 -7.73 -25.86
CA PRO A 226 -15.99 -8.64 -26.17
C PRO A 226 -15.63 -10.10 -25.82
N ASP A 227 -14.39 -10.52 -26.07
CA ASP A 227 -13.93 -11.90 -25.94
C ASP A 227 -13.17 -12.18 -24.63
N GLY A 228 -12.97 -11.17 -23.76
CA GLY A 228 -12.23 -11.33 -22.54
C GLY A 228 -11.64 -10.01 -22.03
N TYR A 229 -10.68 -10.12 -21.11
CA TYR A 229 -9.87 -8.98 -20.67
C TYR A 229 -8.56 -8.91 -21.47
N LYS A 230 -8.20 -7.68 -21.89
CA LYS A 230 -6.81 -7.27 -22.04
C LYS A 230 -6.33 -6.80 -20.66
N VAL A 231 -5.26 -7.36 -20.16
CA VAL A 231 -4.68 -6.96 -18.87
C VAL A 231 -3.28 -6.39 -19.09
N GLU A 232 -3.03 -5.21 -18.54
CA GLU A 232 -1.70 -4.62 -18.54
C GLU A 232 -1.11 -4.73 -17.14
N LEU A 233 0.05 -5.37 -17.04
CA LEU A 233 0.77 -5.65 -15.81
C LEU A 233 2.05 -4.84 -15.80
N ILE A 234 2.14 -3.89 -14.87
CA ILE A 234 3.22 -2.93 -14.81
C ILE A 234 4.06 -3.15 -13.57
N SER A 235 5.38 -3.31 -13.74
CA SER A 235 6.37 -3.28 -12.67
C SER A 235 7.13 -1.96 -12.71
N GLU A 236 7.03 -1.14 -11.67
CA GLU A 236 7.87 0.07 -11.57
C GLU A 236 9.26 -0.26 -11.01
N MET A 237 10.25 0.47 -11.52
CA MET A 237 11.62 0.41 -11.04
C MET A 237 11.82 1.39 -9.87
N ALA A 238 12.82 1.14 -9.05
CA ALA A 238 13.16 2.00 -7.91
C ALA A 238 13.50 3.42 -8.37
N ALA A 239 12.77 4.42 -7.90
CA ALA A 239 13.01 5.81 -8.25
C ALA A 239 14.33 6.36 -7.69
N TRP A 240 14.86 5.76 -6.63
CA TRP A 240 16.16 6.11 -6.02
C TRP A 240 17.36 5.44 -6.72
N ASP A 241 17.11 4.56 -7.68
CA ASP A 241 18.13 3.86 -8.44
C ASP A 241 17.77 3.86 -9.93
N ARG A 242 17.81 5.05 -10.53
CA ARG A 242 17.41 5.30 -11.93
C ARG A 242 18.43 4.71 -12.90
N ARG A 243 18.17 3.48 -13.34
CA ARG A 243 19.04 2.74 -14.28
C ARG A 243 18.33 2.41 -15.58
N GLY A 244 19.12 2.17 -16.62
CA GLY A 244 18.65 1.63 -17.90
C GLY A 244 18.78 0.11 -18.00
N ASP A 245 19.53 -0.54 -17.09
CA ASP A 245 19.66 -2.00 -16.99
C ASP A 245 18.81 -2.49 -15.81
N VAL A 246 17.66 -3.10 -16.11
CA VAL A 246 16.64 -3.44 -15.12
C VAL A 246 15.95 -4.76 -15.42
N GLN A 247 15.35 -5.36 -14.38
CA GLN A 247 14.60 -6.61 -14.48
C GLN A 247 13.30 -6.53 -13.66
N THR A 248 12.24 -7.15 -14.18
CA THR A 248 10.98 -7.32 -13.40
C THR A 248 11.11 -8.46 -12.41
N PRO A 249 10.26 -8.50 -11.37
CA PRO A 249 9.98 -9.73 -10.67
C PRO A 249 9.36 -10.75 -11.64
N THR A 250 9.28 -12.00 -11.23
CA THR A 250 8.49 -13.00 -11.95
C THR A 250 7.01 -12.68 -11.82
N TRP A 251 6.34 -12.54 -12.93
CA TRP A 251 4.89 -12.51 -13.01
C TRP A 251 4.35 -13.92 -13.18
N ARG A 252 3.18 -14.19 -12.63
CA ARG A 252 2.53 -15.49 -12.69
C ARG A 252 1.04 -15.33 -12.98
N ILE A 253 0.53 -16.16 -13.89
CA ILE A 253 -0.91 -16.38 -14.10
C ILE A 253 -1.17 -17.86 -13.93
N ALA A 254 -2.13 -18.20 -13.08
CA ALA A 254 -2.54 -19.58 -12.86
C ALA A 254 -4.06 -19.65 -12.69
N SER A 255 -4.67 -20.79 -13.03
CA SER A 255 -6.09 -21.03 -12.74
C SER A 255 -6.27 -22.27 -11.89
N ALA A 256 -7.29 -22.27 -11.05
CA ALA A 256 -7.67 -23.39 -10.20
C ALA A 256 -9.20 -23.50 -10.09
N ALA A 257 -9.68 -24.59 -9.51
CA ALA A 257 -11.11 -24.80 -9.29
C ALA A 257 -11.72 -23.88 -8.22
N ASP A 258 -10.89 -23.39 -7.30
CA ASP A 258 -11.30 -22.54 -6.18
C ASP A 258 -10.28 -21.45 -5.88
N PHE A 259 -10.71 -20.46 -5.08
CA PHE A 259 -9.91 -19.30 -4.72
C PHE A 259 -8.65 -19.67 -3.91
N ASP A 260 -8.80 -20.49 -2.87
CA ASP A 260 -7.70 -20.82 -1.98
C ASP A 260 -6.56 -21.53 -2.73
N THR A 261 -6.89 -22.49 -3.59
CA THR A 261 -5.93 -23.18 -4.43
C THR A 261 -5.24 -22.25 -5.43
N ALA A 262 -5.99 -21.30 -6.02
CA ALA A 262 -5.43 -20.37 -7.00
C ALA A 262 -4.40 -19.41 -6.38
N VAL A 263 -4.65 -18.90 -5.16
CA VAL A 263 -3.84 -17.86 -4.52
C VAL A 263 -2.71 -18.41 -3.64
N GLN A 264 -2.81 -19.65 -3.19
CA GLN A 264 -1.85 -20.29 -2.29
C GLN A 264 -0.38 -20.20 -2.75
N PRO A 265 -0.03 -20.37 -4.04
CA PRO A 265 1.36 -20.24 -4.48
C PRO A 265 1.95 -18.85 -4.26
N HIS A 266 1.13 -17.79 -4.35
CA HIS A 266 1.57 -16.44 -4.04
C HIS A 266 1.88 -16.27 -2.56
N PHE A 267 1.02 -16.76 -1.68
CA PHE A 267 1.26 -16.69 -0.23
C PHE A 267 2.48 -17.52 0.20
N ALA A 268 2.67 -18.71 -0.37
CA ALA A 268 3.87 -19.50 -0.13
C ALA A 268 5.16 -18.76 -0.57
N HIS A 269 5.08 -18.01 -1.69
CA HIS A 269 6.18 -17.14 -2.11
C HIS A 269 6.46 -16.02 -1.09
N LEU A 270 5.42 -15.34 -0.58
CA LEU A 270 5.58 -14.28 0.41
C LEU A 270 6.23 -14.78 1.70
N GLU A 271 5.78 -15.94 2.20
CA GLU A 271 6.37 -16.58 3.39
C GLU A 271 7.88 -16.77 3.23
N GLN A 272 8.30 -17.24 2.06
CA GLN A 272 9.71 -17.45 1.74
C GLN A 272 10.46 -16.12 1.51
N ALA A 273 9.91 -15.22 0.65
CA ALA A 273 10.56 -13.99 0.21
C ALA A 273 10.81 -13.03 1.38
N TYR A 274 9.81 -12.87 2.25
CA TYR A 274 9.87 -11.98 3.40
C TYR A 274 10.19 -12.70 4.71
N ARG A 275 10.44 -14.02 4.67
CA ARG A 275 10.76 -14.86 5.84
C ARG A 275 9.73 -14.67 6.96
N LEU A 276 8.45 -14.79 6.60
CA LEU A 276 7.36 -14.54 7.53
C LEU A 276 7.35 -15.58 8.65
N PRO A 277 7.55 -15.19 9.92
CA PRO A 277 7.51 -16.11 11.02
C PRO A 277 6.08 -16.47 11.38
N ALA A 278 5.81 -17.67 11.86
CA ALA A 278 4.53 -17.98 12.47
C ALA A 278 4.33 -17.12 13.73
N PHE A 279 3.14 -16.53 13.92
CA PHE A 279 2.87 -15.57 15.01
C PHE A 279 3.24 -16.12 16.38
N GLN A 280 2.88 -17.38 16.65
CA GLN A 280 3.14 -18.00 17.95
C GLN A 280 4.64 -18.19 18.26
N SER A 281 5.48 -18.34 17.24
CA SER A 281 6.94 -18.49 17.38
C SER A 281 7.72 -17.19 17.22
N ARG A 282 7.05 -16.07 16.96
CA ARG A 282 7.72 -14.78 16.73
C ARG A 282 8.50 -14.31 17.95
N PRO A 283 9.80 -14.01 17.81
CA PRO A 283 10.60 -13.48 18.91
C PRO A 283 10.29 -12.00 19.25
N ASP A 284 9.77 -11.25 18.27
CA ASP A 284 9.39 -9.84 18.39
C ASP A 284 7.92 -9.65 18.87
N ALA A 285 7.17 -10.74 19.08
CA ALA A 285 5.87 -10.74 19.72
C ALA A 285 6.01 -11.24 21.18
N PRO A 286 6.01 -10.36 22.19
CA PRO A 286 6.12 -10.76 23.58
C PRO A 286 4.90 -11.57 24.02
N HIS A 287 5.07 -12.36 25.09
CA HIS A 287 4.02 -13.26 25.59
C HIS A 287 2.67 -12.56 25.79
N TRP A 288 2.66 -11.35 26.37
CA TRP A 288 1.42 -10.61 26.60
C TRP A 288 0.68 -10.29 25.29
N MET A 289 1.40 -9.98 24.20
CA MET A 289 0.79 -9.69 22.90
C MET A 289 0.07 -10.92 22.32
N LYS A 290 0.65 -12.12 22.51
CA LYS A 290 0.04 -13.41 22.12
C LYS A 290 -1.19 -13.77 22.97
N HIS A 291 -1.37 -13.10 24.11
CA HIS A 291 -2.47 -13.31 25.05
C HIS A 291 -3.39 -12.09 25.18
N THR A 292 -3.35 -11.17 24.21
CA THR A 292 -4.27 -10.03 24.19
C THR A 292 -5.63 -10.48 23.67
N GLY A 293 -6.67 -10.34 24.50
CA GLY A 293 -8.05 -10.71 24.14
C GLY A 293 -8.97 -9.52 23.87
N LEU A 294 -8.53 -8.30 24.24
CA LEU A 294 -9.28 -7.06 24.07
C LEU A 294 -8.35 -5.88 23.91
N VAL A 295 -8.72 -4.94 23.06
CA VAL A 295 -8.09 -3.61 22.97
C VAL A 295 -9.08 -2.56 23.45
N LEU A 296 -8.66 -1.73 24.42
CA LEU A 296 -9.36 -0.51 24.80
C LEU A 296 -8.68 0.68 24.12
N SER A 297 -9.33 1.27 23.15
CA SER A 297 -8.85 2.46 22.47
C SER A 297 -9.36 3.70 23.19
N LEU A 298 -8.49 4.32 23.99
CA LEU A 298 -8.81 5.51 24.77
C LEU A 298 -8.34 6.75 24.02
N HIS A 299 -9.27 7.41 23.35
CA HIS A 299 -8.95 8.61 22.58
C HIS A 299 -8.79 9.80 23.51
N GLY A 300 -7.65 10.48 23.37
CA GLY A 300 -7.31 11.68 24.12
C GLY A 300 -7.80 12.95 23.45
N GLN A 301 -6.93 13.62 22.73
CA GLN A 301 -7.28 14.86 22.05
C GLN A 301 -7.53 14.64 20.56
N HIS A 302 -8.64 15.19 20.09
CA HIS A 302 -9.01 15.23 18.68
C HIS A 302 -8.16 16.25 17.91
N TRP A 303 -8.03 16.09 16.59
CA TRP A 303 -7.31 17.02 15.73
C TRP A 303 -7.86 18.46 15.79
N THR A 304 -9.16 18.63 16.06
CA THR A 304 -9.79 19.97 16.27
C THR A 304 -9.35 20.64 17.58
N GLY A 305 -8.66 19.93 18.47
CA GLY A 305 -8.31 20.40 19.81
C GLY A 305 -9.32 20.05 20.90
N ARG A 306 -10.43 19.37 20.56
CA ARG A 306 -11.35 18.84 21.57
C ARG A 306 -10.70 17.70 22.33
N ILE A 307 -10.79 17.73 23.65
CA ILE A 307 -10.37 16.63 24.53
C ILE A 307 -11.56 15.72 24.71
N LEU A 308 -11.40 14.46 24.28
CA LEU A 308 -12.42 13.42 24.43
C LEU A 308 -12.30 12.77 25.81
N ASN A 309 -11.10 12.32 26.17
CA ASN A 309 -10.79 11.81 27.49
C ASN A 309 -9.40 12.31 27.92
N ASP A 310 -9.33 13.09 28.99
CA ASP A 310 -8.05 13.46 29.59
C ASP A 310 -7.41 12.26 30.33
N TYR A 311 -6.17 12.38 30.79
CA TYR A 311 -5.47 11.27 31.43
C TYR A 311 -6.12 10.78 32.71
N ALA A 312 -6.80 11.66 33.45
CA ALA A 312 -7.51 11.26 34.67
C ALA A 312 -8.75 10.42 34.32
N ARG A 313 -9.49 10.84 33.28
CA ARG A 313 -10.65 10.11 32.77
C ARG A 313 -10.26 8.76 32.18
N GLN A 314 -9.19 8.71 31.44
CA GLN A 314 -8.65 7.44 30.91
C GLN A 314 -8.33 6.46 32.05
N LEU A 315 -7.71 6.93 33.13
CA LEU A 315 -7.43 6.08 34.29
C LEU A 315 -8.70 5.61 35.01
N GLU A 316 -9.73 6.45 35.10
CA GLU A 316 -11.03 6.08 35.64
C GLU A 316 -11.67 4.93 34.83
N ILE A 317 -11.66 5.05 33.49
CA ILE A 317 -12.15 4.01 32.58
C ILE A 317 -11.40 2.69 32.82
N LEU A 318 -10.05 2.74 32.92
CA LEU A 318 -9.23 1.54 33.15
C LEU A 318 -9.53 0.88 34.50
N ARG A 319 -9.73 1.64 35.57
CA ARG A 319 -10.11 1.10 36.88
C ARG A 319 -11.46 0.43 36.83
N TRP A 320 -12.41 1.04 36.12
CA TRP A 320 -13.74 0.43 35.92
C TRP A 320 -13.65 -0.87 35.11
N ALA A 321 -12.93 -0.88 34.00
CA ALA A 321 -12.79 -2.04 33.12
C ALA A 321 -12.03 -3.21 33.80
N SER A 322 -11.10 -2.91 34.71
CA SER A 322 -10.28 -3.92 35.40
C SER A 322 -11.10 -4.88 36.29
N THR A 323 -12.32 -4.49 36.65
CA THR A 323 -13.24 -5.36 37.42
C THR A 323 -14.11 -6.25 36.53
N ARG A 324 -13.98 -6.17 35.20
CA ARG A 324 -14.81 -6.86 34.21
C ARG A 324 -14.04 -7.86 33.34
N MET A 325 -12.79 -7.59 33.11
CA MET A 325 -11.87 -8.49 32.42
C MET A 325 -10.49 -8.39 33.07
N ASP A 326 -9.74 -9.49 33.09
CA ASP A 326 -8.35 -9.48 33.59
C ASP A 326 -7.50 -8.51 32.77
N PRO A 327 -6.98 -7.43 33.37
CA PRO A 327 -6.21 -6.42 32.65
C PRO A 327 -4.94 -6.96 31.95
N ARG A 328 -4.42 -8.11 32.39
CA ARG A 328 -3.25 -8.76 31.77
C ARG A 328 -3.53 -9.21 30.33
N ASN A 329 -4.79 -9.38 29.98
CA ASN A 329 -5.26 -9.77 28.66
C ASN A 329 -5.80 -8.58 27.84
N VAL A 330 -5.55 -7.36 28.32
CA VAL A 330 -6.07 -6.13 27.70
C VAL A 330 -4.92 -5.20 27.31
N MET A 331 -4.90 -4.79 26.03
CA MET A 331 -4.02 -3.74 25.55
C MET A 331 -4.76 -2.41 25.51
N VAL A 332 -4.13 -1.36 25.99
CA VAL A 332 -4.66 0.01 25.99
C VAL A 332 -3.99 0.79 24.86
N PHE A 333 -4.76 1.15 23.85
CA PHE A 333 -4.30 1.98 22.74
C PHE A 333 -4.62 3.45 23.02
N LEU A 334 -3.59 4.28 23.08
CA LEU A 334 -3.71 5.71 23.33
C LEU A 334 -3.49 6.49 22.02
N ALA A 335 -4.58 6.90 21.38
CA ALA A 335 -4.57 7.84 20.27
C ALA A 335 -4.77 9.28 20.79
N GLY A 336 -4.08 10.26 20.23
CA GLY A 336 -4.20 11.65 20.65
C GLY A 336 -3.74 11.90 22.10
N TRP A 337 -2.78 11.10 22.58
CA TRP A 337 -2.18 11.24 23.91
C TRP A 337 -1.22 12.44 24.00
N ASP A 338 -0.68 12.86 22.85
CA ASP A 338 0.44 13.80 22.71
C ASP A 338 -0.02 15.20 22.28
N ALA A 339 -1.28 15.50 22.32
CA ALA A 339 -1.93 16.73 21.87
C ALA A 339 -2.85 16.51 20.66
N ARG A 340 -3.05 17.52 19.84
CA ARG A 340 -3.85 17.44 18.61
C ARG A 340 -3.13 16.54 17.61
N TYR A 341 -3.52 15.29 17.51
CA TYR A 341 -2.87 14.39 16.56
C TYR A 341 -3.00 14.94 15.13
N TYR A 342 -1.99 14.66 14.32
CA TYR A 342 -1.68 15.26 13.04
C TYR A 342 -1.25 16.74 13.11
N TRP A 343 -1.94 17.60 13.85
CA TRP A 343 -1.64 19.05 13.91
C TRP A 343 -0.35 19.37 14.66
N ASP A 344 -0.06 18.64 15.72
CA ASP A 344 1.13 18.87 16.55
C ASP A 344 2.33 17.98 16.18
N TYR A 345 2.15 17.07 15.18
CA TYR A 345 3.28 16.28 14.69
C TYR A 345 4.30 17.17 13.97
N PRO A 346 5.62 17.03 14.23
CA PRO A 346 6.31 15.87 14.80
C PRO A 346 6.69 16.01 16.28
N ARG A 347 5.97 16.75 17.10
CA ARG A 347 6.37 17.05 18.49
C ARG A 347 6.35 15.83 19.39
N PHE A 348 5.27 15.05 19.42
CA PHE A 348 5.07 13.86 20.25
C PHE A 348 5.43 14.08 21.75
N ASP A 349 4.79 15.05 22.38
CA ASP A 349 4.95 15.41 23.80
C ASP A 349 3.62 15.28 24.54
N VAL A 350 3.72 14.97 25.85
CA VAL A 350 2.54 14.94 26.73
C VAL A 350 1.83 16.30 26.76
N ASP A 351 0.49 16.31 26.59
CA ASP A 351 -0.27 17.55 26.53
C ASP A 351 -0.62 18.10 27.94
N PRO A 352 -0.23 19.33 28.25
CA PRO A 352 -0.60 19.98 29.51
C PRO A 352 -2.12 20.09 29.73
N ARG A 353 -2.90 20.28 28.64
CA ARG A 353 -4.38 20.41 28.69
C ARG A 353 -5.09 19.11 29.09
N MET A 354 -4.45 17.97 28.88
CA MET A 354 -4.94 16.67 29.29
C MET A 354 -4.51 16.27 30.72
N GLY A 355 -3.90 17.19 31.47
CA GLY A 355 -3.41 16.96 32.82
C GLY A 355 -1.89 16.94 32.97
N GLY A 356 -1.16 17.05 31.86
CA GLY A 356 0.28 17.17 31.83
C GLY A 356 1.02 15.91 32.29
N GLU A 357 2.32 16.05 32.45
CA GLU A 357 3.23 14.93 32.72
C GLU A 357 2.89 14.12 33.97
N LYS A 358 2.52 14.78 35.05
CA LYS A 358 2.18 14.11 36.33
C LYS A 358 0.97 13.16 36.15
N ALA A 359 -0.08 13.64 35.47
CA ALA A 359 -1.26 12.84 35.22
C ALA A 359 -1.00 11.71 34.22
N PHE A 360 -0.23 11.98 33.16
CA PHE A 360 0.16 10.95 32.20
C PHE A 360 1.00 9.84 32.85
N LYS A 361 2.03 10.21 33.62
CA LYS A 361 2.84 9.24 34.38
C LYS A 361 1.99 8.41 35.33
N ARG A 362 1.01 9.04 35.98
CA ARG A 362 0.05 8.34 36.85
C ARG A 362 -0.81 7.35 36.07
N LEU A 363 -1.38 7.75 34.92
CA LEU A 363 -2.15 6.89 34.03
C LEU A 363 -1.37 5.61 33.68
N ILE A 364 -0.16 5.77 33.15
CA ILE A 364 0.67 4.62 32.74
C ILE A 364 1.03 3.75 33.94
N SER A 365 1.57 4.34 35.02
CA SER A 365 2.07 3.56 36.17
C SER A 365 0.96 2.84 36.92
N GLU A 366 -0.21 3.46 37.12
CA GLU A 366 -1.33 2.82 37.81
C GLU A 366 -2.02 1.78 36.90
N GLY A 367 -2.16 2.08 35.61
CA GLY A 367 -2.68 1.11 34.65
C GLY A 367 -1.81 -0.15 34.56
N GLN A 368 -0.47 0.00 34.51
CA GLN A 368 0.45 -1.14 34.52
C GLN A 368 0.38 -1.94 35.85
N LYS A 369 0.21 -1.28 37.00
CA LYS A 369 -0.01 -1.98 38.27
C LYS A 369 -1.30 -2.81 38.27
N LEU A 370 -2.32 -2.39 37.54
CA LEU A 370 -3.52 -3.19 37.31
C LEU A 370 -3.29 -4.38 36.38
N GLY A 371 -2.26 -4.32 35.53
CA GLY A 371 -1.91 -5.38 34.58
C GLY A 371 -1.97 -4.97 33.10
N TYR A 372 -2.50 -3.80 32.78
CA TYR A 372 -2.63 -3.31 31.40
C TYR A 372 -1.30 -3.13 30.67
N ARG A 373 -1.34 -3.26 29.34
CA ARG A 373 -0.24 -2.96 28.44
C ARG A 373 -0.56 -1.74 27.57
N PHE A 374 0.35 -0.78 27.53
CA PHE A 374 0.12 0.50 26.85
C PHE A 374 0.79 0.57 25.51
N LEU A 375 0.02 0.93 24.48
CA LEU A 375 0.39 1.18 23.11
C LEU A 375 0.18 2.66 22.80
N LEU A 376 1.27 3.41 22.54
CA LEU A 376 1.20 4.83 22.17
C LEU A 376 1.23 5.01 20.64
N MET A 377 0.37 5.87 20.12
CA MET A 377 0.30 6.21 18.70
C MET A 377 1.35 7.28 18.33
N PHE A 378 2.07 7.04 17.23
CA PHE A 378 3.00 7.98 16.60
C PHE A 378 2.72 8.04 15.10
N GLY A 379 2.60 9.25 14.53
CA GLY A 379 2.50 9.42 13.09
C GLY A 379 3.80 9.05 12.40
N SER A 380 3.86 7.90 11.76
CA SER A 380 5.10 7.38 11.19
C SER A 380 5.50 8.05 9.88
N ASN A 381 4.52 8.35 9.03
CA ASN A 381 4.74 8.89 7.69
C ASN A 381 4.08 10.26 7.49
N ILE A 382 3.90 11.04 8.56
CA ILE A 382 3.14 12.28 8.50
C ILE A 382 3.68 13.34 9.45
N ALA A 383 3.68 14.60 9.02
CA ALA A 383 4.03 15.76 9.84
C ALA A 383 3.29 17.01 9.39
N ASN A 384 3.12 17.98 10.30
CA ASN A 384 2.55 19.29 9.98
C ASN A 384 3.69 20.30 9.70
N PRO A 385 3.76 20.88 8.49
CA PRO A 385 4.76 21.89 8.16
C PRO A 385 4.74 23.14 9.05
N ALA A 386 3.58 23.47 9.64
CA ALA A 386 3.44 24.59 10.55
C ALA A 386 3.87 24.26 12.00
N ALA A 387 4.07 22.98 12.32
CA ALA A 387 4.46 22.58 13.67
C ALA A 387 5.91 22.98 14.00
N PRO A 388 6.18 23.40 15.25
CA PRO A 388 7.54 23.66 15.69
C PRO A 388 8.46 22.45 15.51
N GLY A 389 9.63 22.66 14.90
CA GLY A 389 10.61 21.60 14.66
C GLY A 389 10.52 20.94 13.27
N PHE A 390 9.45 21.17 12.50
CA PHE A 390 9.31 20.61 11.15
C PHE A 390 10.50 20.96 10.23
N ALA A 391 11.01 22.18 10.29
CA ALA A 391 12.14 22.62 9.46
C ALA A 391 13.39 21.70 9.57
N LYS A 392 13.57 21.00 10.70
CA LYS A 392 14.67 20.05 10.90
C LYS A 392 14.50 18.74 10.14
N VAL A 393 13.28 18.42 9.73
CA VAL A 393 12.92 17.18 9.07
C VAL A 393 12.27 17.39 7.69
N ALA A 394 12.12 18.64 7.24
CA ALA A 394 11.44 19.01 6.00
C ALA A 394 12.03 18.35 4.74
N ASN A 395 13.34 18.03 4.76
CA ASN A 395 13.99 17.32 3.67
C ASN A 395 13.52 15.86 3.51
N ALA A 396 12.77 15.34 4.46
CA ALA A 396 12.21 14.00 4.41
C ALA A 396 10.77 13.96 3.85
N GLN A 397 10.24 15.07 3.37
CA GLN A 397 8.93 15.10 2.74
C GLN A 397 8.92 14.19 1.51
N VAL A 398 7.86 13.38 1.38
CA VAL A 398 7.72 12.39 0.31
C VAL A 398 7.61 13.07 -1.05
N ARG A 399 8.28 12.50 -2.02
CA ARG A 399 8.20 12.85 -3.45
C ARG A 399 7.77 11.64 -4.27
N ASN A 400 7.09 11.89 -5.37
CA ASN A 400 6.81 10.85 -6.36
C ASN A 400 8.06 10.49 -7.16
N ALA A 401 7.96 9.49 -8.04
CA ALA A 401 9.08 9.04 -8.86
C ALA A 401 9.68 10.12 -9.77
N TYR A 402 8.97 11.21 -10.05
CA TYR A 402 9.45 12.35 -10.81
C TYR A 402 10.19 13.39 -9.96
N GLY A 403 10.14 13.27 -8.64
CA GLY A 403 10.75 14.19 -7.69
C GLY A 403 9.82 15.33 -7.23
N GLU A 404 8.54 15.27 -7.59
CA GLU A 404 7.53 16.23 -7.17
C GLU A 404 7.00 15.85 -5.79
N PHE A 405 6.72 16.84 -4.95
CA PHE A 405 6.12 16.57 -3.66
C PHE A 405 4.75 15.93 -3.81
N VAL A 406 4.57 14.81 -3.12
CA VAL A 406 3.26 14.18 -3.04
C VAL A 406 2.39 15.06 -2.16
N PRO A 407 1.20 15.46 -2.64
CA PRO A 407 0.26 16.20 -1.84
C PRO A 407 -0.04 15.45 -0.54
N GLY A 408 -0.04 16.17 0.57
CA GLY A 408 -0.44 15.60 1.85
C GLY A 408 -1.89 15.16 1.86
N ASN A 409 -2.31 14.54 2.93
CA ASN A 409 -3.69 14.10 3.07
C ASN A 409 -4.61 15.33 3.08
N TYR A 410 -5.35 15.51 2.01
CA TYR A 410 -6.40 16.52 1.89
C TYR A 410 -7.67 15.98 2.52
N VAL A 411 -7.70 15.98 3.82
CA VAL A 411 -8.95 15.70 4.49
C VAL A 411 -9.72 17.01 4.54
N ASP A 412 -10.80 17.05 3.81
CA ASP A 412 -11.80 18.10 3.82
C ASP A 412 -12.91 17.65 4.78
N TRP A 413 -12.75 18.00 6.05
CA TRP A 413 -13.63 17.53 7.12
C TRP A 413 -15.02 18.14 7.06
N ASP A 414 -15.14 19.35 6.55
CA ASP A 414 -16.40 20.09 6.50
C ASP A 414 -17.01 20.19 5.10
N GLY A 415 -16.27 19.76 4.07
CA GLY A 415 -16.71 19.74 2.68
C GLY A 415 -16.69 21.12 2.02
N ASP A 416 -15.89 22.06 2.52
CA ASP A 416 -15.74 23.40 1.95
C ASP A 416 -14.76 23.48 0.77
N ARG A 417 -14.18 22.33 0.40
CA ARG A 417 -13.18 22.13 -0.67
C ARG A 417 -11.80 22.72 -0.37
N LYS A 418 -11.52 22.95 0.89
CA LYS A 418 -10.17 23.25 1.38
C LYS A 418 -9.67 22.11 2.23
N GLY A 419 -8.38 21.85 2.18
CA GLY A 419 -7.77 20.87 3.07
C GLY A 419 -7.73 21.42 4.49
N ASP A 420 -8.35 20.71 5.43
CA ASP A 420 -8.37 21.08 6.85
C ASP A 420 -7.10 20.70 7.59
N SER A 421 -6.27 19.89 6.99
CA SER A 421 -4.98 19.53 7.55
C SER A 421 -3.83 20.03 6.69
N SER A 422 -2.87 20.68 7.31
CA SER A 422 -1.61 21.06 6.67
C SER A 422 -0.60 19.93 6.68
N MET A 423 -1.04 18.69 6.71
CA MET A 423 -0.15 17.53 6.78
C MET A 423 0.61 17.29 5.49
N VAL A 424 1.86 16.89 5.64
CA VAL A 424 2.69 16.35 4.56
C VAL A 424 3.13 14.94 4.88
N LEU A 425 3.28 14.14 3.83
CA LEU A 425 3.78 12.77 3.95
C LEU A 425 5.29 12.77 4.14
N MET A 426 5.80 11.87 4.99
CA MET A 426 7.19 11.80 5.39
C MET A 426 7.81 10.44 5.06
N ASN A 427 9.06 10.44 4.59
CA ASN A 427 9.80 9.24 4.20
C ASN A 427 10.78 8.78 5.28
N LEU A 428 10.54 7.63 5.87
CA LEU A 428 11.42 6.99 6.86
C LEU A 428 12.77 6.51 6.28
N ALA A 429 12.94 6.44 4.96
CA ALA A 429 14.26 6.19 4.37
C ALA A 429 15.23 7.34 4.68
N VAL A 430 14.73 8.58 4.81
CA VAL A 430 15.51 9.77 5.10
C VAL A 430 15.87 9.81 6.59
N ALA A 431 17.16 9.93 6.88
CA ALA A 431 17.69 9.81 8.25
C ALA A 431 17.12 10.87 9.21
N SER A 432 16.97 12.13 8.76
CA SER A 432 16.46 13.22 9.61
C SER A 432 15.10 12.89 10.24
N TRP A 433 14.16 12.36 9.45
CA TRP A 433 12.85 11.95 9.95
C TRP A 433 12.92 10.67 10.79
N ARG A 434 13.57 9.64 10.29
CA ARG A 434 13.71 8.35 10.99
C ARG A 434 14.36 8.52 12.36
N ASP A 435 15.44 9.30 12.46
CA ASP A 435 16.16 9.49 13.72
C ASP A 435 15.38 10.39 14.68
N HIS A 436 14.64 11.38 14.17
CA HIS A 436 13.72 12.17 14.97
C HIS A 436 12.65 11.27 15.61
N LEU A 437 11.91 10.51 14.79
CA LEU A 437 10.84 9.64 15.27
C LEU A 437 11.37 8.58 16.26
N ARG A 438 12.52 7.94 15.93
CA ARG A 438 13.19 7.01 16.84
C ARG A 438 13.48 7.65 18.19
N GLY A 439 14.01 8.88 18.20
CA GLY A 439 14.32 9.62 19.42
C GLY A 439 13.07 9.92 20.25
N ARG A 440 11.94 10.25 19.61
CA ARG A 440 10.67 10.53 20.30
C ARG A 440 10.08 9.25 20.91
N ILE A 441 10.04 8.15 20.16
CA ILE A 441 9.59 6.85 20.66
C ILE A 441 10.47 6.40 21.83
N ALA A 442 11.79 6.48 21.68
CA ALA A 442 12.74 6.12 22.72
C ALA A 442 12.53 6.93 24.00
N ALA A 443 12.32 8.24 23.89
CA ALA A 443 12.06 9.11 25.04
C ALA A 443 10.79 8.69 25.82
N MET A 444 9.73 8.28 25.13
CA MET A 444 8.51 7.80 25.80
C MET A 444 8.73 6.45 26.49
N ILE A 445 9.44 5.53 25.86
CA ILE A 445 9.79 4.23 26.46
C ILE A 445 10.66 4.46 27.71
N ASP A 446 11.73 5.25 27.60
CA ASP A 446 12.65 5.50 28.72
C ASP A 446 11.97 6.19 29.91
N ARG A 447 11.07 7.16 29.64
CA ARG A 447 10.44 7.99 30.66
C ARG A 447 9.23 7.34 31.32
N TYR A 448 8.40 6.64 30.54
CA TYR A 448 7.11 6.14 31.00
C TYR A 448 6.98 4.61 31.01
N ARG A 449 7.98 3.90 30.47
CA ARG A 449 8.00 2.44 30.41
C ARG A 449 6.81 1.84 29.66
N VAL A 450 6.37 2.50 28.59
CA VAL A 450 5.28 1.99 27.73
C VAL A 450 5.64 0.65 27.11
N ASP A 451 4.62 -0.19 26.84
CA ASP A 451 4.82 -1.60 26.48
C ASP A 451 4.94 -1.82 24.97
N ALA A 452 4.46 -0.89 24.14
CA ALA A 452 4.51 -0.94 22.68
C ALA A 452 4.38 0.45 22.06
N TYR A 453 4.71 0.58 20.78
CA TYR A 453 4.49 1.79 19.99
C TYR A 453 3.76 1.48 18.70
N PHE A 454 2.78 2.33 18.37
CA PHE A 454 1.97 2.24 17.16
C PHE A 454 2.49 3.21 16.10
N LEU A 455 2.66 2.71 14.90
CA LEU A 455 3.09 3.46 13.73
C LEU A 455 1.87 3.75 12.84
N ASP A 456 1.28 4.91 13.05
CA ASP A 456 0.13 5.40 12.29
C ASP A 456 0.52 5.69 10.83
N ILE A 457 -0.37 5.36 9.89
CA ILE A 457 -0.15 5.47 8.43
C ILE A 457 1.09 4.67 7.95
N CYS A 458 1.47 3.65 8.69
CA CYS A 458 2.66 2.85 8.40
C CYS A 458 2.58 2.11 7.05
N GLY A 459 1.36 1.79 6.59
CA GLY A 459 1.13 1.13 5.31
C GLY A 459 1.33 2.04 4.09
N PHE A 460 1.46 3.36 4.28
CA PHE A 460 1.74 4.27 3.16
C PHE A 460 3.13 3.99 2.58
N TRP A 461 3.18 3.90 1.25
CA TRP A 461 4.41 3.71 0.49
C TRP A 461 4.34 4.48 -0.83
N GLU A 462 5.43 5.11 -1.23
CA GLU A 462 5.58 5.84 -2.49
C GLU A 462 6.91 5.50 -3.12
N ASN A 463 6.97 5.44 -4.45
CA ASN A 463 8.21 5.25 -5.19
C ASN A 463 9.03 6.55 -5.21
N ASN A 464 9.78 6.76 -4.14
CA ASN A 464 10.42 8.03 -3.81
C ASN A 464 11.91 8.04 -4.19
N PRO A 465 12.41 9.08 -4.88
CA PRO A 465 13.83 9.19 -5.24
C PRO A 465 14.77 9.31 -4.03
N ASP A 466 14.27 9.70 -2.86
CA ASP A 466 15.10 9.86 -1.65
C ASP A 466 15.29 8.54 -0.87
N GLY A 467 14.75 7.42 -1.37
CA GLY A 467 15.01 6.08 -0.85
C GLY A 467 13.76 5.22 -0.60
N ASP A 468 14.00 3.96 -0.29
CA ASP A 468 12.97 2.95 -0.04
C ASP A 468 12.31 3.13 1.33
N MET A 469 11.03 3.46 1.35
CA MET A 469 10.25 3.68 2.56
C MET A 469 10.15 2.42 3.42
N PHE A 470 10.03 1.23 2.83
CA PHE A 470 10.03 -0.03 3.58
C PHE A 470 11.36 -0.28 4.28
N ALA A 471 12.48 -0.06 3.57
CA ALA A 471 13.80 -0.17 4.18
C ALA A 471 13.99 0.84 5.33
N GLY A 472 13.40 2.03 5.21
CA GLY A 472 13.36 3.05 6.27
C GLY A 472 12.59 2.57 7.50
N THR A 473 11.38 2.06 7.29
CA THR A 473 10.54 1.48 8.36
C THR A 473 11.26 0.31 9.05
N ARG A 474 11.85 -0.60 8.28
CA ARG A 474 12.64 -1.72 8.82
C ARG A 474 13.80 -1.24 9.68
N LYS A 475 14.55 -0.23 9.24
CA LYS A 475 15.66 0.35 10.03
C LYS A 475 15.16 0.98 11.35
N LEU A 476 14.03 1.68 11.33
CA LEU A 476 13.42 2.24 12.54
C LEU A 476 13.06 1.12 13.53
N VAL A 477 12.28 0.14 13.09
CA VAL A 477 11.80 -0.97 13.93
C VAL A 477 12.98 -1.78 14.50
N GLN A 478 13.95 -2.16 13.66
CA GLN A 478 15.13 -2.92 14.10
C GLN A 478 15.98 -2.14 15.11
N SER A 479 16.17 -0.84 14.91
CA SER A 479 16.96 0.00 15.85
C SER A 479 16.28 0.12 17.21
N LEU A 480 14.94 0.22 17.25
CA LEU A 480 14.17 0.23 18.49
C LEU A 480 14.16 -1.15 19.16
N ALA A 481 13.96 -2.23 18.41
CA ALA A 481 14.00 -3.59 18.94
C ALA A 481 15.36 -3.96 19.54
N THR A 482 16.47 -3.48 18.94
CA THR A 482 17.82 -3.68 19.48
C THR A 482 18.00 -2.95 20.82
N ARG A 483 17.49 -1.72 20.93
CA ARG A 483 17.62 -0.92 22.16
C ARG A 483 16.63 -1.35 23.24
N TYR A 484 15.45 -1.80 22.86
CA TYR A 484 14.34 -2.15 23.76
C TYR A 484 13.79 -3.53 23.43
N PRO A 485 14.51 -4.61 23.75
CA PRO A 485 14.02 -5.96 23.54
C PRO A 485 12.69 -6.18 24.27
N GLY A 486 11.69 -6.72 23.58
CA GLY A 486 10.37 -6.99 24.13
C GLY A 486 9.38 -5.82 24.06
N ILE A 487 9.76 -4.66 23.47
CA ILE A 487 8.85 -3.55 23.14
C ILE A 487 8.54 -3.59 21.64
N PRO A 488 7.42 -4.17 21.22
CA PRO A 488 7.10 -4.36 19.81
C PRO A 488 6.56 -3.12 19.15
N ALA A 489 6.73 -3.06 17.80
CA ALA A 489 5.99 -2.19 16.92
C ALA A 489 4.60 -2.75 16.64
N VAL A 490 3.63 -1.87 16.42
CA VAL A 490 2.31 -2.17 15.88
C VAL A 490 2.08 -1.25 14.68
N ALA A 491 1.56 -1.77 13.56
CA ALA A 491 1.37 -0.98 12.35
C ALA A 491 -0.10 -0.66 12.10
N GLU A 492 -0.35 0.48 11.50
CA GLU A 492 -1.60 0.73 10.81
C GLU A 492 -1.48 0.34 9.33
N MET A 493 -2.52 -0.32 8.79
CA MET A 493 -2.67 -0.62 7.34
C MET A 493 -1.44 -1.33 6.74
N GLN A 494 -1.07 -2.44 7.32
CA GLN A 494 0.10 -3.22 6.95
C GLN A 494 -0.03 -3.83 5.54
N TYR A 495 1.01 -3.72 4.71
CA TYR A 495 1.17 -4.51 3.49
C TYR A 495 2.11 -5.71 3.73
N ASP A 496 2.15 -6.66 2.80
CA ASP A 496 2.76 -7.99 2.93
C ASP A 496 4.17 -8.02 3.56
N ALA A 497 5.11 -7.25 3.02
CA ALA A 497 6.49 -7.22 3.52
C ALA A 497 6.61 -6.77 4.98
N GLN A 498 5.70 -5.93 5.46
CA GLN A 498 5.73 -5.44 6.85
C GLN A 498 5.42 -6.54 7.85
N MET A 499 4.70 -7.60 7.45
CA MET A 499 4.45 -8.75 8.31
C MET A 499 5.73 -9.44 8.79
N GLY A 500 6.82 -9.35 8.02
CA GLY A 500 8.13 -9.87 8.42
C GLY A 500 8.81 -9.12 9.56
N ILE A 501 8.40 -7.88 9.84
CA ILE A 501 9.08 -6.98 10.78
C ILE A 501 8.18 -6.39 11.88
N ILE A 502 6.86 -6.51 11.76
CA ILE A 502 5.89 -5.96 12.72
C ILE A 502 4.89 -7.06 13.08
N PRO A 503 4.80 -7.45 14.37
CA PRO A 503 4.02 -8.61 14.80
C PRO A 503 2.52 -8.36 14.94
N MET A 504 2.05 -7.12 14.98
CA MET A 504 0.64 -6.80 15.17
C MET A 504 0.23 -5.65 14.25
N SER A 505 -0.97 -5.77 13.70
CA SER A 505 -1.56 -4.78 12.83
C SER A 505 -2.91 -4.31 13.36
N HIS A 506 -3.15 -3.02 13.27
CA HIS A 506 -4.48 -2.47 13.33
C HIS A 506 -5.18 -2.86 12.02
N ALA A 507 -6.10 -3.81 12.08
CA ALA A 507 -6.78 -4.32 10.90
C ALA A 507 -7.65 -3.24 10.31
N PRO A 508 -7.27 -2.70 9.18
CA PRO A 508 -8.12 -1.80 8.44
C PRO A 508 -9.32 -2.57 7.89
N ARG A 509 -10.27 -1.87 7.30
CA ARG A 509 -11.37 -2.45 6.53
C ARG A 509 -10.91 -3.31 5.34
N TYR A 510 -9.60 -3.41 5.13
CA TYR A 510 -8.95 -4.15 4.06
C TYR A 510 -8.25 -5.36 4.67
N PRO A 511 -8.89 -6.53 4.76
CA PRO A 511 -8.21 -7.74 5.17
C PRO A 511 -7.07 -8.00 4.18
N LEU A 512 -5.85 -8.10 4.70
CA LEU A 512 -4.66 -8.30 3.89
C LEU A 512 -4.68 -9.66 3.20
N TYR A 513 -5.27 -10.65 3.87
CA TYR A 513 -5.39 -12.01 3.36
C TYR A 513 -6.62 -12.70 3.92
N PRO A 514 -7.33 -13.52 3.13
CA PRO A 514 -8.48 -14.27 3.63
C PRO A 514 -8.14 -15.24 4.76
N LYS A 515 -6.94 -15.86 4.73
CA LYS A 515 -6.53 -16.89 5.68
C LYS A 515 -5.10 -16.75 6.20
N GLY A 516 -4.15 -16.24 5.42
CA GLY A 516 -2.73 -16.28 5.75
C GLY A 516 -2.23 -15.18 6.70
N ASN A 517 -2.92 -14.04 6.77
CA ASN A 517 -2.47 -12.91 7.58
C ASN A 517 -2.32 -13.25 9.06
N TYR A 518 -3.33 -13.92 9.61
CA TYR A 518 -3.40 -14.24 11.04
C TYR A 518 -2.42 -15.33 11.49
N ASP A 519 -1.84 -16.05 10.55
CA ASP A 519 -0.80 -17.04 10.86
C ASP A 519 0.54 -16.36 11.15
N HIS A 520 0.71 -15.12 10.70
CA HIS A 520 1.96 -14.35 10.82
C HIS A 520 1.88 -13.16 11.76
N VAL A 521 0.72 -12.53 11.88
CA VAL A 521 0.51 -11.32 12.70
C VAL A 521 -0.79 -11.39 13.47
N ALA A 522 -0.83 -10.79 14.64
CA ALA A 522 -2.09 -10.49 15.31
C ALA A 522 -2.72 -9.23 14.70
N SER A 523 -4.05 -9.20 14.66
CA SER A 523 -4.80 -8.03 14.21
C SER A 523 -5.87 -7.66 15.20
N PHE A 524 -6.12 -6.38 15.37
CA PHE A 524 -7.24 -5.88 16.15
C PHE A 524 -8.13 -4.98 15.29
N SER A 525 -9.41 -4.92 15.63
CA SER A 525 -10.40 -4.21 14.84
C SER A 525 -10.15 -2.71 14.86
N HIS A 526 -10.47 -2.08 13.75
CA HIS A 526 -10.50 -0.65 13.61
C HIS A 526 -11.95 -0.22 13.44
N LEU A 527 -12.59 0.27 14.50
CA LEU A 527 -13.92 0.82 14.42
C LEU A 527 -13.81 2.27 13.98
N SER A 528 -13.96 2.53 12.68
CA SER A 528 -14.08 3.90 12.19
C SER A 528 -15.53 4.22 11.94
N HIS A 529 -16.03 5.25 12.60
CA HIS A 529 -17.28 5.91 12.25
C HIS A 529 -16.98 7.26 11.62
N PRO A 530 -17.76 7.71 10.64
CA PRO A 530 -17.65 9.07 10.15
C PRO A 530 -17.81 10.05 11.31
N ALA A 531 -16.94 11.03 11.42
CA ALA A 531 -17.14 12.14 12.30
C ALA A 531 -18.48 12.83 12.02
N PRO A 532 -19.06 13.53 12.99
CA PRO A 532 -20.18 14.42 12.72
C PRO A 532 -19.73 15.47 11.70
N GLY A 533 -20.43 15.55 10.61
CA GLY A 533 -20.01 16.27 9.45
C GLY A 533 -19.61 15.32 8.34
N ARG A 534 -18.41 15.42 7.83
CA ARG A 534 -17.91 14.64 6.71
C ARG A 534 -16.47 14.21 6.96
N GLY A 535 -16.06 13.14 6.31
CA GLY A 535 -14.71 12.61 6.40
C GLY A 535 -14.49 11.71 7.60
N SER A 536 -13.27 11.18 7.72
CA SER A 536 -12.79 10.40 8.84
C SER A 536 -11.81 11.24 9.64
N THR A 537 -11.96 11.23 10.95
CA THR A 537 -11.05 11.95 11.84
C THR A 537 -9.80 11.15 12.16
N GLY A 538 -9.67 9.92 11.62
CA GLY A 538 -8.67 8.96 12.09
C GLY A 538 -8.90 8.48 13.53
N VAL A 539 -9.86 9.08 14.23
CA VAL A 539 -10.35 8.65 15.53
C VAL A 539 -11.54 7.74 15.31
N HIS A 540 -11.53 6.60 15.97
CA HIS A 540 -12.60 5.64 15.82
C HIS A 540 -13.68 5.99 16.81
N GLU A 541 -14.61 6.79 16.37
CA GLU A 541 -15.69 7.39 17.14
C GLU A 541 -16.85 6.41 17.27
N ALA A 542 -16.58 5.21 17.77
CA ALA A 542 -17.66 4.35 18.20
C ALA A 542 -18.45 5.08 19.29
N GLY A 543 -19.70 5.34 19.05
CA GLY A 543 -20.57 5.96 20.02
C GLY A 543 -20.67 7.47 19.99
N PHE A 544 -20.07 8.15 19.06
CA PHE A 544 -20.20 9.62 18.97
C PHE A 544 -21.66 10.10 18.99
N ARG A 545 -22.55 9.37 18.35
CA ARG A 545 -24.01 9.60 18.40
C ARG A 545 -24.77 8.32 18.74
N LYS A 546 -24.15 7.18 18.58
CA LYS A 546 -24.75 5.88 18.80
C LYS A 546 -23.61 4.87 19.02
N TYR A 547 -23.65 4.18 20.14
CA TYR A 547 -22.70 3.09 20.39
C TYR A 547 -22.88 1.99 19.34
N THR A 548 -21.78 1.53 18.78
CA THR A 548 -21.76 0.42 17.86
C THR A 548 -21.13 -0.78 18.57
N PRO A 549 -21.85 -1.89 18.70
CA PRO A 549 -21.32 -3.11 19.33
C PRO A 549 -20.03 -3.57 18.66
N VAL A 550 -19.19 -4.22 19.42
CA VAL A 550 -17.94 -4.81 18.93
C VAL A 550 -18.25 -5.84 17.85
N THR A 551 -17.64 -5.67 16.68
CA THR A 551 -17.71 -6.67 15.62
C THR A 551 -16.72 -7.79 15.90
N LEU A 552 -17.21 -8.99 16.19
CA LEU A 552 -16.40 -10.16 16.47
C LEU A 552 -16.15 -10.94 15.17
N THR A 553 -15.06 -10.67 14.49
CA THR A 553 -14.56 -11.56 13.45
C THR A 553 -13.80 -12.75 14.07
N GLN A 554 -13.63 -13.84 13.33
CA GLN A 554 -13.09 -15.07 13.94
C GLN A 554 -11.67 -14.94 14.50
N ARG A 555 -10.83 -14.06 13.94
CA ARG A 555 -9.39 -13.98 14.24
C ARG A 555 -8.91 -12.62 14.73
N GLU A 556 -9.72 -11.57 14.61
CA GLU A 556 -9.37 -10.24 15.09
C GLU A 556 -9.60 -10.10 16.60
N ILE A 557 -8.73 -9.35 17.25
CA ILE A 557 -8.90 -8.95 18.63
C ILE A 557 -9.95 -7.83 18.64
N PRO A 558 -11.06 -7.97 19.39
CA PRO A 558 -12.08 -6.94 19.49
C PRO A 558 -11.52 -5.66 20.08
N THR A 559 -11.99 -4.51 19.59
CA THR A 559 -11.58 -3.19 20.05
C THR A 559 -12.79 -2.38 20.48
N ILE A 560 -12.75 -1.82 21.67
CA ILE A 560 -13.75 -0.88 22.17
C ILE A 560 -13.12 0.51 22.19
N SER A 561 -13.71 1.45 21.46
CA SER A 561 -13.26 2.84 21.43
C SER A 561 -14.03 3.69 22.41
N PHE A 562 -13.32 4.37 23.28
CA PHE A 562 -13.87 5.36 24.20
C PHE A 562 -13.64 6.76 23.67
N VAL A 563 -14.69 7.36 23.22
CA VAL A 563 -14.74 8.74 22.71
C VAL A 563 -15.86 9.49 23.39
N ASP A 564 -15.63 10.78 23.64
CA ASP A 564 -16.65 11.67 24.20
C ASP A 564 -17.42 11.07 25.37
N ASP A 565 -18.71 10.85 25.19
CA ASP A 565 -19.63 10.36 26.22
C ASP A 565 -19.84 8.82 26.23
N THR A 566 -19.02 8.08 25.50
CA THR A 566 -19.12 6.59 25.42
C THR A 566 -19.19 5.96 26.81
N PHE A 567 -18.29 6.36 27.70
CA PHE A 567 -18.24 5.80 29.06
C PHE A 567 -19.42 6.22 29.93
N ASP A 568 -20.00 7.39 29.72
CA ASP A 568 -21.11 7.91 30.53
C ASP A 568 -22.46 7.43 30.05
N LYS A 569 -22.70 7.46 28.74
CA LYS A 569 -24.01 7.12 28.17
C LYS A 569 -24.20 5.65 27.84
N TRP A 570 -23.10 4.95 27.51
CA TRP A 570 -23.17 3.60 26.92
C TRP A 570 -22.48 2.54 27.78
N ARG A 571 -22.27 2.82 29.05
CA ARG A 571 -21.52 1.97 29.97
C ARG A 571 -22.04 0.53 30.02
N ASP A 572 -23.34 0.33 30.08
CA ASP A 572 -23.95 -1.02 30.14
C ASP A 572 -23.70 -1.83 28.87
N LEU A 573 -23.72 -1.16 27.67
CA LEU A 573 -23.42 -1.80 26.41
C LEU A 573 -21.94 -2.11 26.28
N VAL A 574 -21.07 -1.20 26.72
CA VAL A 574 -19.62 -1.44 26.78
C VAL A 574 -19.29 -2.59 27.70
N GLU A 575 -19.98 -2.71 28.86
CA GLU A 575 -19.82 -3.82 29.81
C GLU A 575 -20.20 -5.15 29.15
N ALA A 576 -21.33 -5.20 28.45
CA ALA A 576 -21.76 -6.39 27.71
C ALA A 576 -20.73 -6.80 26.62
N ASP A 577 -20.16 -5.84 25.89
CA ASP A 577 -19.13 -6.13 24.90
C ASP A 577 -17.82 -6.64 25.53
N ILE A 578 -17.42 -6.10 26.68
CA ILE A 578 -16.26 -6.61 27.43
C ILE A 578 -16.51 -8.05 27.89
N GLU A 579 -17.72 -8.36 28.37
CA GLU A 579 -18.09 -9.72 28.79
C GLU A 579 -18.01 -10.70 27.60
N VAL A 580 -18.56 -10.33 26.45
CA VAL A 580 -18.48 -11.14 25.22
C VAL A 580 -17.01 -11.36 24.78
N ALA A 581 -16.18 -10.32 24.83
CA ALA A 581 -14.75 -10.44 24.51
C ALA A 581 -14.02 -11.36 25.50
N SER A 582 -14.33 -11.28 26.80
CA SER A 582 -13.75 -12.12 27.84
C SER A 582 -14.14 -13.58 27.68
N GLN A 583 -15.43 -13.88 27.43
CA GLN A 583 -15.92 -15.22 27.18
C GLN A 583 -15.24 -15.84 25.94
N ARG A 584 -15.15 -15.09 24.86
CA ARG A 584 -14.49 -15.53 23.65
C ARG A 584 -13.00 -15.82 23.85
N PHE A 585 -12.30 -14.97 24.59
CA PHE A 585 -10.90 -15.18 24.91
C PHE A 585 -10.68 -16.46 25.71
N THR A 586 -11.52 -16.72 26.70
CA THR A 586 -11.49 -17.94 27.50
C THR A 586 -11.73 -19.19 26.67
N GLN A 587 -12.72 -19.17 25.77
CA GLN A 587 -13.02 -20.27 24.87
C GLN A 587 -11.90 -20.63 23.89
N ARG A 588 -11.09 -19.64 23.50
CA ARG A 588 -9.97 -19.84 22.56
C ARG A 588 -8.66 -20.27 23.22
N GLY A 589 -8.60 -20.34 24.55
CA GLY A 589 -7.33 -20.63 25.25
C GLY A 589 -6.25 -19.56 25.06
N GLY A 590 -6.65 -18.33 24.75
CA GLY A 590 -5.79 -17.25 24.30
C GLY A 590 -5.76 -17.13 22.77
N LEU A 591 -4.83 -16.37 22.24
CA LEU A 591 -4.56 -16.32 20.77
C LEU A 591 -3.74 -17.56 20.38
N THR A 592 -4.38 -18.71 20.24
CA THR A 592 -3.75 -19.94 19.73
C THR A 592 -3.90 -20.06 18.23
#